data_5042f957418fa4013ad71cb8d5dd2136
#
_entry.id   5042f957418fa4013ad71cb8d5dd2136
#
_cell.length_a   1.000
_cell.length_b   1.000
_cell.length_c   1.000
_cell.angle_alpha   90.00
_cell.angle_beta   90.00
_cell.angle_gamma   90.00
#
_symmetry.space_group_name_H-M   'P 1'
#
loop_
_entity.id
_entity.type
_entity.pdbx_description
1 polymer ?
#
loop_
_entity_poly.entity_id
_entity_poly.type
_entity_poly.pdbx_seq_one_letter_code
_entity_poly.pdbx_strand_id
1 'polypeptide(L)' 'PYGKSDYIPCICWGRNARYASGFEVGEHVQILGRIQSRDYVKKISETETQTRTAYEVSVSKLECME' A
#
# COMPACT_ATOMS: atom_id res chain seq x y z
N PRO A 1 1.83 20.97 1.85
CA PRO A 1 2.07 19.68 2.49
C PRO A 1 1.70 19.70 3.94
N TYR A 2 1.63 20.85 4.45
CA TYR A 2 1.52 20.99 5.87
C TYR A 2 0.15 20.55 6.34
N GLY A 3 0.14 19.62 7.25
CA GLY A 3 -1.08 19.12 7.81
C GLY A 3 -1.80 18.08 6.97
N LYS A 4 -1.21 17.67 5.86
CA LYS A 4 -1.80 16.63 5.03
C LYS A 4 -1.01 15.35 5.12
N SER A 5 -1.74 14.25 5.15
CA SER A 5 -1.14 12.91 5.11
C SER A 5 -1.85 12.09 4.06
N ASP A 6 -1.09 11.32 3.34
CA ASP A 6 -1.63 10.36 2.39
C ASP A 6 -1.38 8.96 2.89
N TYR A 7 -2.37 8.11 2.72
CA TYR A 7 -2.27 6.72 3.08
C TYR A 7 -2.16 5.90 1.82
N ILE A 8 -1.01 5.31 1.60
CA ILE A 8 -0.71 4.57 0.40
C ILE A 8 -0.52 3.10 0.75
N PRO A 9 -1.38 2.21 0.24
CA PRO A 9 -1.22 0.80 0.49
C PRO A 9 0.06 0.29 -0.15
N CYS A 10 0.78 -0.52 0.60
CA CYS A 10 2.01 -1.14 0.10
C CYS A 10 1.89 -2.65 0.26
N ILE A 11 2.33 -3.37 -0.75
CA ILE A 11 2.29 -4.82 -0.73
C ILE A 11 3.72 -5.35 -0.67
N CYS A 12 3.98 -6.18 0.32
CA CYS A 12 5.27 -6.81 0.51
C CYS A 12 5.13 -8.32 0.40
N TRP A 13 6.17 -8.97 -0.08
CA TRP A 13 6.19 -10.41 -0.27
C TRP A 13 7.42 -11.01 0.39
N GLY A 14 7.29 -12.23 0.86
CA GLY A 14 8.42 -13.01 1.34
C GLY A 14 9.23 -12.32 2.42
N ARG A 15 10.52 -12.12 2.14
CA ARG A 15 11.45 -11.52 3.09
C ARG A 15 11.03 -10.09 3.47
N ASN A 16 10.58 -9.33 2.51
CA ASN A 16 10.14 -7.97 2.78
C ASN A 16 8.93 -7.94 3.70
N ALA A 17 8.02 -8.87 3.55
CA ALA A 17 6.86 -8.95 4.41
C ALA A 17 7.27 -9.26 5.85
N ARG A 18 8.23 -10.14 6.03
CA ARG A 18 8.74 -10.45 7.36
C ARG A 18 9.40 -9.25 8.00
N TYR A 19 10.20 -8.56 7.22
CA TYR A 19 10.91 -7.38 7.71
C TYR A 19 9.92 -6.28 8.09
N ALA A 20 8.93 -6.08 7.25
CA ALA A 20 7.92 -5.04 7.50
C ALA A 20 7.09 -5.33 8.75
N SER A 21 6.87 -6.59 9.07
CA SER A 21 6.06 -6.95 10.22
C SER A 21 6.69 -6.53 11.54
N GLY A 22 7.98 -6.22 11.53
CA GLY A 22 8.66 -5.72 12.72
C GLY A 22 8.60 -4.21 12.90
N PHE A 23 8.04 -3.50 11.95
CA PHE A 23 7.94 -2.06 12.05
C PHE A 23 6.75 -1.65 12.89
N GLU A 24 6.89 -0.52 13.55
CA GLU A 24 5.81 0.05 14.33
C GLU A 24 5.31 1.32 13.68
N VAL A 25 4.08 1.67 13.99
CA VAL A 25 3.50 2.92 13.50
C VAL A 25 4.34 4.08 14.03
N GLY A 26 4.68 4.99 13.13
CA GLY A 26 5.51 6.13 13.46
C GLY A 26 6.95 5.98 13.02
N GLU A 27 7.36 4.79 12.62
CA GLU A 27 8.71 4.60 12.12
C GLU A 27 8.83 5.14 10.70
N HIS A 28 10.01 5.67 10.40
CA HIS A 28 10.32 6.17 9.07
C HIS A 28 11.00 5.08 8.27
N VAL A 29 10.44 4.81 7.09
CA VAL A 29 10.98 3.76 6.24
C VAL A 29 11.20 4.31 4.84
N GLN A 30 12.16 3.74 4.16
CA GLN A 30 12.41 4.02 2.75
C GLN A 30 11.98 2.81 1.95
N ILE A 31 11.17 3.05 0.95
CA ILE A 31 10.62 1.99 0.13
C ILE A 31 11.01 2.19 -1.31
N LEU A 32 11.51 1.14 -1.90
CA LEU A 32 11.78 1.11 -3.32
C LEU A 32 10.82 0.11 -3.94
N GLY A 33 10.07 0.54 -4.92
CA GLY A 33 9.08 -0.32 -5.54
C GLY A 33 8.45 0.38 -6.72
N ARG A 34 7.33 -0.14 -7.15
CA ARG A 34 6.61 0.45 -8.26
C ARG A 34 5.14 0.56 -7.93
N ILE A 35 4.51 1.56 -8.50
CA ILE A 35 3.09 1.75 -8.36
C ILE A 35 2.38 0.84 -9.36
N GLN A 36 1.39 0.13 -8.88
CA GLN A 36 0.55 -0.70 -9.73
C GLN A 36 -0.90 -0.43 -9.42
N SER A 37 -1.75 -0.68 -10.39
CA SER A 37 -3.18 -0.52 -10.21
C SER A 37 -3.84 -1.87 -10.29
N ARG A 38 -4.98 -1.96 -9.65
CA ARG A 38 -5.78 -3.17 -9.65
C ARG A 38 -7.24 -2.76 -9.70
N ASP A 39 -7.98 -3.38 -10.61
CA ASP A 39 -9.41 -3.13 -10.70
C ASP A 39 -10.15 -4.12 -9.83
N TYR A 40 -11.17 -3.64 -9.19
CA TYR A 40 -12.04 -4.49 -8.39
C TYR A 40 -13.48 -4.03 -8.56
N VAL A 41 -14.38 -4.94 -8.29
CA VAL A 41 -15.81 -4.67 -8.41
C VAL A 41 -16.37 -4.46 -7.01
N LYS A 42 -17.01 -3.31 -6.84
CA LYS A 42 -17.69 -3.01 -5.60
C LYS A 42 -19.19 -3.12 -5.81
N LYS A 43 -19.84 -3.88 -4.95
CA LYS A 43 -21.28 -4.02 -5.01
C LYS A 43 -21.91 -2.83 -4.30
N ILE A 44 -22.67 -2.04 -5.06
CA ILE A 44 -23.33 -0.85 -4.52
C ILE A 44 -24.69 -1.23 -3.95
N SER A 45 -25.42 -2.09 -4.68
CA SER A 45 -26.72 -2.56 -4.27
C SER A 45 -26.89 -3.96 -4.83
N GLU A 46 -28.06 -4.56 -4.61
CA GLU A 46 -28.30 -5.90 -5.13
C GLU A 46 -28.28 -5.96 -6.64
N THR A 47 -28.57 -4.85 -7.30
CA THR A 47 -28.66 -4.80 -8.74
C THR A 47 -27.57 -3.98 -9.40
N GLU A 48 -26.75 -3.29 -8.61
CA GLU A 48 -25.72 -2.43 -9.17
C GLU A 48 -24.35 -2.80 -8.67
N THR A 49 -23.40 -2.81 -9.59
CA THR A 49 -22.00 -2.95 -9.26
C THR A 49 -21.22 -1.82 -9.91
N GLN A 50 -20.07 -1.51 -9.36
CA GLN A 50 -19.22 -0.46 -9.88
C GLN A 50 -17.79 -0.97 -9.90
N THR A 51 -17.13 -0.78 -11.03
CA THR A 51 -15.72 -1.11 -11.15
C THR A 51 -14.90 0.07 -10.65
N ARG A 52 -13.98 -0.21 -9.75
CA ARG A 52 -13.09 0.82 -9.20
C ARG A 52 -11.66 0.39 -9.36
N THR A 53 -10.78 1.37 -9.39
CA THR A 53 -9.35 1.13 -9.50
C THR A 53 -8.67 1.54 -8.21
N ALA A 54 -7.87 0.65 -7.67
CA ALA A 54 -7.06 0.94 -6.50
C ALA A 54 -5.59 0.98 -6.91
N TYR A 55 -4.84 1.89 -6.31
CA TYR A 55 -3.41 2.02 -6.56
C TYR A 55 -2.66 1.58 -5.32
N GLU A 56 -1.58 0.88 -5.53
CA GLU A 56 -0.77 0.37 -4.44
C GLU A 56 0.68 0.32 -4.87
N VAL A 57 1.59 0.25 -3.89
CA VAL A 57 3.01 0.13 -4.18
C VAL A 57 3.43 -1.32 -3.96
N SER A 58 3.99 -1.91 -5.01
CA SER A 58 4.59 -3.23 -4.90
C SER A 58 6.03 -3.03 -4.45
N VAL A 59 6.36 -3.46 -3.25
CA VAL A 59 7.64 -3.18 -2.62
C VAL A 59 8.70 -4.16 -3.09
N SER A 60 9.81 -3.62 -3.61
CA SER A 60 10.96 -4.42 -3.99
C SER A 60 11.98 -4.46 -2.86
N LYS A 61 12.15 -3.33 -2.18
CA LYS A 61 13.13 -3.19 -1.12
C LYS A 61 12.60 -2.21 -0.10
N LEU A 62 12.88 -2.49 1.16
CA LEU A 62 12.47 -1.58 2.18
C LEU A 62 13.52 -1.53 3.30
N GLU A 63 13.72 -0.35 3.86
CA GLU A 63 14.71 -0.12 4.89
C GLU A 63 14.15 0.80 5.95
N CYS A 64 14.55 0.57 7.16
CA CYS A 64 14.22 1.47 8.24
C CYS A 64 15.20 2.64 8.22
N MET A 65 14.68 3.85 8.27
CA MET A 65 15.49 5.05 8.31
C MET A 65 15.48 5.60 9.72
N GLU A 66 16.64 5.82 10.25
CA GLU A 66 16.74 6.38 11.59
C GLU A 66 17.19 7.79 11.59
#